data_ff0f2f27b39a5fdce0d75fde058a8f97
#
_entry.id   ff0f2f27b39a5fdce0d75fde058a8f97
#
_cell.length_a   1.000
_cell.length_b   1.000
_cell.length_c   1.000
_cell.angle_alpha   90.00
_cell.angle_beta   90.00
_cell.angle_gamma   90.00
#
_symmetry.space_group_name_H-M   'P 1'
#
loop_
_entity.id
_entity.type
_entity.pdbx_description
1 polymer ?
#
loop_
_entity_poly.entity_id
_entity_poly.type
_entity_poly.pdbx_seq_one_letter_code
_entity_poly.pdbx_strand_id
1 'polypeptide(L)'
;MSVASLKMRSWLFAPGDSERKMIKAVEGSADIVLFDLEDAVTTENKPLARQTAHDVLTANVAHRARMWVRVNPLDGPYTLTDLAAIMPARPGGIMLPKVTGRQDVERLDHYLSAFEAANGIAIGSTPVIVLITETAEAMFHTGDYKGAPRVVALTWGAEDLADSIGASANCNPDGSYRFTYELARSMCLLGAAAAGVTAIETIQGDFRDLDTLKTRAEQVRRDGYRGMLAIHPAQVDVINAAFTPTEAEIAEAQAIVDLFAANPGVGTIGYKGGMLDRPYLSRAEHLLRQVGRA
;
A
#
# COMPACT_ATOMS: atom_id res chain seq x y z
N MET A 1 8.51 -5.84 -15.67
CA MET A 1 7.84 -4.53 -15.42
C MET A 1 8.57 -3.86 -14.29
N SER A 2 8.85 -2.56 -14.38
CA SER A 2 9.36 -1.83 -13.22
C SER A 2 8.19 -1.55 -12.27
N VAL A 3 8.45 -1.45 -10.97
CA VAL A 3 7.43 -1.09 -9.95
C VAL A 3 6.73 0.23 -10.30
N ALA A 4 7.43 1.15 -10.98
CA ALA A 4 6.90 2.44 -11.43
C ALA A 4 5.74 2.33 -12.44
N SER A 5 5.57 1.20 -13.11
CA SER A 5 4.47 0.95 -14.07
C SER A 5 3.32 0.11 -13.49
N LEU A 6 3.45 -0.33 -12.23
CA LEU A 6 2.45 -1.16 -11.57
C LEU A 6 1.35 -0.27 -10.98
N LYS A 7 0.10 -0.58 -11.30
CA LYS A 7 -1.03 0.03 -10.59
C LYS A 7 -1.06 -0.51 -9.17
N MET A 8 -1.42 0.35 -8.21
CA MET A 8 -1.41 0.03 -6.78
C MET A 8 -2.71 0.49 -6.09
N ARG A 9 -3.85 0.47 -6.83
CA ARG A 9 -5.13 0.94 -6.30
C ARG A 9 -5.70 -0.01 -5.25
N SER A 10 -5.73 -1.30 -5.55
CA SER A 10 -6.24 -2.33 -4.64
C SER A 10 -5.17 -3.34 -4.28
N TRP A 11 -5.08 -3.66 -2.97
CA TRP A 11 -4.15 -4.60 -2.39
C TRP A 11 -4.95 -5.67 -1.63
N LEU A 12 -5.21 -6.81 -2.27
CA LEU A 12 -6.07 -7.85 -1.72
C LEU A 12 -5.27 -8.87 -0.90
N PHE A 13 -5.56 -8.98 0.38
CA PHE A 13 -5.04 -10.04 1.23
C PHE A 13 -5.63 -11.41 0.86
N ALA A 14 -4.77 -12.42 0.85
CA ALA A 14 -5.11 -13.83 0.72
C ALA A 14 -4.32 -14.64 1.74
N PRO A 15 -4.97 -15.38 2.67
CA PRO A 15 -4.28 -16.22 3.65
C PRO A 15 -3.33 -17.21 2.98
N GLY A 16 -2.07 -17.26 3.45
CA GLY A 16 -1.00 -18.05 2.87
C GLY A 16 -1.19 -19.57 3.00
N ASP A 17 -2.03 -20.02 3.93
CA ASP A 17 -2.38 -21.42 4.13
C ASP A 17 -3.56 -21.89 3.25
N SER A 18 -4.06 -21.05 2.32
CA SER A 18 -5.19 -21.37 1.46
C SER A 18 -4.87 -21.15 -0.02
N GLU A 19 -4.33 -22.19 -0.67
CA GLU A 19 -4.02 -22.19 -2.10
C GLU A 19 -5.21 -21.71 -2.96
N ARG A 20 -6.41 -22.22 -2.68
CA ARG A 20 -7.63 -21.84 -3.42
C ARG A 20 -7.91 -20.34 -3.34
N LYS A 21 -7.73 -19.72 -2.15
CA LYS A 21 -7.97 -18.27 -1.99
C LYS A 21 -6.88 -17.45 -2.69
N MET A 22 -5.63 -17.88 -2.64
CA MET A 22 -4.52 -17.24 -3.35
C MET A 22 -4.72 -17.28 -4.85
N ILE A 23 -5.02 -18.45 -5.44
CA ILE A 23 -5.29 -18.59 -6.88
C ILE A 23 -6.46 -17.70 -7.29
N LYS A 24 -7.59 -17.75 -6.56
CA LYS A 24 -8.75 -16.90 -6.84
C LYS A 24 -8.42 -15.40 -6.77
N ALA A 25 -7.55 -14.99 -5.86
CA ALA A 25 -7.09 -13.59 -5.77
C ALA A 25 -6.20 -13.20 -6.97
N VAL A 26 -5.30 -14.10 -7.40
CA VAL A 26 -4.44 -13.89 -8.58
C VAL A 26 -5.24 -13.81 -9.86
N GLU A 27 -6.29 -14.62 -10.03
CA GLU A 27 -7.21 -14.57 -11.17
C GLU A 27 -8.12 -13.33 -11.17
N GLY A 28 -8.27 -12.67 -10.03
CA GLY A 28 -9.13 -11.50 -9.86
C GLY A 28 -8.54 -10.19 -10.39
N SER A 29 -9.31 -9.12 -10.18
CA SER A 29 -9.03 -7.75 -10.68
C SER A 29 -8.15 -6.89 -9.74
N ALA A 30 -7.67 -7.43 -8.62
CA ALA A 30 -6.80 -6.69 -7.71
C ALA A 30 -5.50 -6.28 -8.40
N ASP A 31 -5.06 -5.05 -8.21
CA ASP A 31 -3.78 -4.59 -8.76
C ASP A 31 -2.61 -5.34 -8.08
N ILE A 32 -2.68 -5.54 -6.78
CA ILE A 32 -1.73 -6.32 -5.98
C ILE A 32 -2.48 -7.39 -5.18
N VAL A 33 -1.90 -8.58 -5.09
CA VAL A 33 -2.34 -9.66 -4.20
C VAL A 33 -1.28 -9.85 -3.12
N LEU A 34 -1.69 -9.77 -1.86
CA LEU A 34 -0.84 -9.97 -0.69
C LEU A 34 -1.06 -11.36 -0.11
N PHE A 35 -0.12 -12.26 -0.32
CA PHE A 35 -0.10 -13.55 0.39
C PHE A 35 0.33 -13.31 1.83
N ASP A 36 -0.54 -13.63 2.75
CA ASP A 36 -0.32 -13.34 4.16
C ASP A 36 0.29 -14.53 4.89
N LEU A 37 1.49 -14.35 5.44
CA LEU A 37 2.15 -15.34 6.30
C LEU A 37 2.06 -14.96 7.78
N GLU A 38 1.42 -13.83 8.10
CA GLU A 38 1.36 -13.26 9.45
C GLU A 38 0.01 -13.59 10.13
N ASP A 39 -0.81 -12.61 10.44
CA ASP A 39 -1.96 -12.72 11.33
C ASP A 39 -3.10 -13.60 10.78
N ALA A 40 -3.24 -13.72 9.46
CA ALA A 40 -4.24 -14.61 8.86
C ALA A 40 -3.87 -16.11 8.96
N VAL A 41 -2.70 -16.45 9.50
CA VAL A 41 -2.17 -17.81 9.56
C VAL A 41 -1.78 -18.16 10.99
N THR A 42 -2.36 -19.26 11.52
CA THR A 42 -2.00 -19.76 12.85
C THR A 42 -0.55 -20.25 12.89
N THR A 43 0.03 -20.29 14.08
CA THR A 43 1.42 -20.72 14.28
C THR A 43 1.69 -22.10 13.67
N GLU A 44 0.76 -23.05 13.84
CA GLU A 44 0.86 -24.43 13.33
C GLU A 44 0.84 -24.48 11.81
N ASN A 45 0.13 -23.54 11.16
CA ASN A 45 -0.01 -23.49 9.70
C ASN A 45 1.09 -22.69 9.01
N LYS A 46 1.96 -21.96 9.73
CA LYS A 46 3.01 -21.15 9.09
C LYS A 46 3.94 -21.94 8.17
N PRO A 47 4.36 -23.20 8.47
CA PRO A 47 5.13 -23.99 7.51
C PRO A 47 4.36 -24.29 6.21
N LEU A 48 3.06 -24.65 6.33
CA LEU A 48 2.19 -24.88 5.18
C LEU A 48 2.04 -23.59 4.36
N ALA A 49 1.78 -22.45 5.01
CA ALA A 49 1.59 -21.16 4.34
C ALA A 49 2.82 -20.73 3.52
N ARG A 50 4.04 -20.95 4.04
CA ARG A 50 5.29 -20.70 3.30
C ARG A 50 5.38 -21.53 2.03
N GLN A 51 5.13 -22.84 2.16
CA GLN A 51 5.18 -23.77 1.04
C GLN A 51 4.14 -23.41 -0.01
N THR A 52 2.90 -23.19 0.41
CA THR A 52 1.80 -22.85 -0.49
C THR A 52 2.06 -21.51 -1.21
N ALA A 53 2.54 -20.50 -0.50
CA ALA A 53 2.90 -19.21 -1.10
C ALA A 53 4.03 -19.36 -2.14
N HIS A 54 5.07 -20.15 -1.82
CA HIS A 54 6.14 -20.48 -2.76
C HIS A 54 5.60 -21.14 -4.03
N ASP A 55 4.74 -22.15 -3.88
CA ASP A 55 4.23 -22.94 -5.00
C ASP A 55 3.33 -22.11 -5.90
N VAL A 56 2.43 -21.29 -5.32
CA VAL A 56 1.56 -20.38 -6.08
C VAL A 56 2.38 -19.31 -6.81
N LEU A 57 3.40 -18.71 -6.17
CA LEU A 57 4.32 -17.76 -6.81
C LEU A 57 5.04 -18.39 -8.01
N THR A 58 5.50 -19.64 -7.86
CA THR A 58 6.25 -20.38 -8.89
C THR A 58 5.35 -20.77 -10.05
N ALA A 59 4.12 -21.19 -9.78
CA ALA A 59 3.16 -21.61 -10.80
C ALA A 59 2.60 -20.42 -11.63
N ASN A 60 2.59 -19.19 -11.07
CA ASN A 60 1.94 -18.03 -11.68
C ASN A 60 2.93 -16.93 -12.11
N VAL A 61 4.03 -17.30 -12.74
CA VAL A 61 5.13 -16.37 -13.15
C VAL A 61 4.64 -15.17 -13.95
N ALA A 62 3.61 -15.33 -14.81
CA ALA A 62 3.04 -14.25 -15.60
C ALA A 62 2.43 -13.11 -14.74
N HIS A 63 1.99 -13.43 -13.52
CA HIS A 63 1.39 -12.51 -12.56
C HIS A 63 2.35 -12.07 -11.45
N ARG A 64 3.60 -12.50 -11.49
CA ARG A 64 4.60 -12.34 -10.43
C ARG A 64 4.67 -10.91 -9.88
N ALA A 65 4.70 -9.88 -10.74
CA ALA A 65 4.81 -8.50 -10.32
C ALA A 65 3.68 -8.03 -9.39
N ARG A 66 2.51 -8.70 -9.47
CA ARG A 66 1.33 -8.40 -8.64
C ARG A 66 1.28 -9.23 -7.34
N MET A 67 2.07 -10.28 -7.23
CA MET A 67 2.04 -11.20 -6.10
C MET A 67 3.09 -10.81 -5.07
N TRP A 68 2.65 -10.19 -4.00
CA TRP A 68 3.47 -9.75 -2.87
C TRP A 68 3.23 -10.63 -1.65
N VAL A 69 4.14 -10.59 -0.69
CA VAL A 69 4.03 -11.41 0.52
C VAL A 69 4.16 -10.54 1.75
N ARG A 70 3.18 -10.62 2.66
CA ARG A 70 3.33 -10.10 4.02
C ARG A 70 4.05 -11.15 4.85
N VAL A 71 5.27 -10.82 5.27
CA VAL A 71 6.09 -11.67 6.15
C VAL A 71 5.73 -11.43 7.61
N ASN A 72 6.19 -12.28 8.50
CA ASN A 72 6.06 -12.07 9.94
C ASN A 72 6.98 -10.92 10.42
N PRO A 73 6.69 -10.30 11.59
CA PRO A 73 7.49 -9.22 12.16
C PRO A 73 8.96 -9.61 12.38
N LEU A 74 9.86 -8.64 12.23
CA LEU A 74 11.32 -8.85 12.34
C LEU A 74 11.79 -9.33 13.73
N ASP A 75 11.08 -8.97 14.78
CA ASP A 75 11.42 -9.38 16.14
C ASP A 75 10.87 -10.76 16.51
N GLY A 76 10.11 -11.37 15.59
CA GLY A 76 9.60 -12.73 15.74
C GLY A 76 10.56 -13.80 15.19
N PRO A 77 10.29 -15.08 15.49
CA PRO A 77 11.15 -16.18 15.08
C PRO A 77 10.95 -16.59 13.60
N TYR A 78 10.04 -15.96 12.86
CA TYR A 78 9.55 -16.50 11.58
C TYR A 78 10.09 -15.78 10.34
N THR A 79 10.47 -14.50 10.42
CA THR A 79 10.80 -13.66 9.24
C THR A 79 11.88 -14.28 8.36
N LEU A 80 12.98 -14.75 8.96
CA LEU A 80 14.07 -15.35 8.17
C LEU A 80 13.64 -16.64 7.48
N THR A 81 12.80 -17.45 8.12
CA THR A 81 12.27 -18.68 7.50
C THR A 81 11.20 -18.37 6.44
N ASP A 82 10.43 -17.29 6.62
CA ASP A 82 9.53 -16.78 5.57
C ASP A 82 10.33 -16.38 4.33
N LEU A 83 11.33 -15.52 4.48
CA LEU A 83 12.18 -15.06 3.39
C LEU A 83 12.91 -16.21 2.71
N ALA A 84 13.46 -17.16 3.48
CA ALA A 84 14.12 -18.36 2.93
C ALA A 84 13.18 -19.18 2.03
N ALA A 85 11.91 -19.27 2.39
CA ALA A 85 10.92 -20.01 1.63
C ALA A 85 10.45 -19.29 0.36
N ILE A 86 10.18 -17.96 0.45
CA ILE A 86 9.52 -17.23 -0.65
C ILE A 86 10.48 -16.59 -1.65
N MET A 87 11.70 -16.21 -1.23
CA MET A 87 12.63 -15.50 -2.12
C MET A 87 13.10 -16.31 -3.33
N PRO A 88 13.26 -17.65 -3.28
CA PRO A 88 13.52 -18.47 -4.47
C PRO A 88 12.42 -18.33 -5.55
N ALA A 89 11.16 -18.13 -5.15
CA ALA A 89 10.02 -17.94 -6.04
C ALA A 89 9.89 -16.50 -6.57
N ARG A 90 10.75 -15.57 -6.11
CA ARG A 90 10.85 -14.18 -6.57
C ARG A 90 9.51 -13.43 -6.47
N PRO A 91 8.98 -13.15 -5.28
CA PRO A 91 7.76 -12.36 -5.11
C PRO A 91 7.89 -10.99 -5.77
N GLY A 92 6.77 -10.38 -6.13
CA GLY A 92 6.73 -9.02 -6.68
C GLY A 92 7.18 -7.94 -5.70
N GLY A 93 7.08 -8.23 -4.39
CA GLY A 93 7.56 -7.39 -3.29
C GLY A 93 7.20 -7.98 -1.94
N ILE A 94 7.60 -7.30 -0.89
CA ILE A 94 7.40 -7.70 0.52
C ILE A 94 6.58 -6.62 1.23
N MET A 95 5.63 -7.04 2.06
CA MET A 95 5.01 -6.17 3.06
C MET A 95 5.63 -6.48 4.43
N LEU A 96 6.17 -5.44 5.05
CA LEU A 96 6.79 -5.51 6.39
C LEU A 96 5.81 -4.95 7.43
N PRO A 97 5.28 -5.79 8.35
CA PRO A 97 4.41 -5.38 9.43
C PRO A 97 5.19 -5.00 10.69
N LYS A 98 4.49 -4.38 11.63
CA LYS A 98 4.87 -4.17 13.04
C LYS A 98 6.28 -3.59 13.23
N VAL A 99 6.64 -2.64 12.37
CA VAL A 99 7.90 -1.91 12.49
C VAL A 99 7.86 -0.94 13.67
N THR A 100 9.03 -0.61 14.21
CA THR A 100 9.20 0.46 15.20
C THR A 100 9.76 1.73 14.55
N GLY A 101 10.42 1.62 13.40
CA GLY A 101 10.97 2.74 12.68
C GLY A 101 11.77 2.33 11.44
N ARG A 102 12.49 3.28 10.86
CA ARG A 102 13.31 3.09 9.66
C ARG A 102 14.37 1.99 9.81
N GLN A 103 14.95 1.82 11.00
CA GLN A 103 15.96 0.79 11.29
C GLN A 103 15.49 -0.63 10.95
N ASP A 104 14.17 -0.90 11.06
CA ASP A 104 13.61 -2.20 10.70
C ASP A 104 13.63 -2.41 9.18
N VAL A 105 13.41 -1.36 8.41
CA VAL A 105 13.53 -1.42 6.95
C VAL A 105 14.99 -1.67 6.53
N GLU A 106 15.95 -1.01 7.16
CA GLU A 106 17.38 -1.20 6.91
C GLU A 106 17.82 -2.63 7.27
N ARG A 107 17.31 -3.18 8.39
CA ARG A 107 17.53 -4.58 8.76
C ARG A 107 16.94 -5.55 7.73
N LEU A 108 15.71 -5.30 7.26
CA LEU A 108 15.09 -6.11 6.20
C LEU A 108 15.89 -6.01 4.89
N ASP A 109 16.41 -4.83 4.53
CA ASP A 109 17.25 -4.65 3.33
C ASP A 109 18.49 -5.56 3.35
N HIS A 110 19.16 -5.69 4.49
CA HIS A 110 20.29 -6.61 4.63
C HIS A 110 19.88 -8.07 4.42
N TYR A 111 18.73 -8.49 4.96
CA TYR A 111 18.22 -9.85 4.77
C TYR A 111 17.83 -10.09 3.30
N LEU A 112 17.10 -9.17 2.70
CA LEU A 112 16.70 -9.29 1.30
C LEU A 112 17.92 -9.33 0.38
N SER A 113 18.94 -8.51 0.63
CA SER A 113 20.17 -8.50 -0.16
C SER A 113 20.89 -9.85 -0.13
N ALA A 114 20.95 -10.51 1.04
CA ALA A 114 21.53 -11.85 1.17
C ALA A 114 20.70 -12.90 0.42
N PHE A 115 19.37 -12.88 0.55
CA PHE A 115 18.50 -13.82 -0.16
C PHE A 115 18.46 -13.56 -1.68
N GLU A 116 18.51 -12.31 -2.12
CA GLU A 116 18.61 -11.96 -3.54
C GLU A 116 19.91 -12.51 -4.15
N ALA A 117 21.04 -12.29 -3.49
CA ALA A 117 22.34 -12.82 -3.92
C ALA A 117 22.33 -14.36 -4.01
N ALA A 118 21.79 -15.04 -2.99
CA ALA A 118 21.71 -16.49 -2.93
C ALA A 118 20.82 -17.10 -4.04
N ASN A 119 19.85 -16.36 -4.55
CA ASN A 119 18.88 -16.82 -5.55
C ASN A 119 19.07 -16.22 -6.95
N GLY A 120 20.20 -15.52 -7.20
CA GLY A 120 20.47 -14.90 -8.50
C GLY A 120 19.44 -13.83 -8.87
N ILE A 121 18.94 -13.09 -7.87
CA ILE A 121 18.08 -11.93 -8.00
C ILE A 121 18.97 -10.69 -7.90
N ALA A 122 18.70 -9.65 -8.69
CA ALA A 122 19.47 -8.41 -8.60
C ALA A 122 19.32 -7.79 -7.20
N ILE A 123 20.45 -7.55 -6.53
CA ILE A 123 20.46 -6.96 -5.18
C ILE A 123 19.77 -5.60 -5.20
N GLY A 124 18.86 -5.35 -4.26
CA GLY A 124 18.10 -4.13 -4.16
C GLY A 124 16.83 -4.11 -5.01
N SER A 125 16.49 -5.17 -5.74
CA SER A 125 15.38 -5.19 -6.69
C SER A 125 14.01 -5.55 -6.09
N THR A 126 13.97 -6.16 -4.91
CA THR A 126 12.71 -6.52 -4.24
C THR A 126 12.14 -5.30 -3.52
N PRO A 127 11.00 -4.73 -3.97
CA PRO A 127 10.41 -3.56 -3.34
C PRO A 127 9.70 -3.92 -2.02
N VAL A 128 9.55 -2.91 -1.16
CA VAL A 128 8.93 -3.07 0.16
C VAL A 128 7.81 -2.05 0.35
N ILE A 129 6.65 -2.51 0.86
CA ILE A 129 5.65 -1.68 1.50
C ILE A 129 5.73 -1.88 3.01
N VAL A 130 5.59 -0.81 3.80
CA VAL A 130 5.77 -0.84 5.25
C VAL A 130 4.49 -0.40 5.96
N LEU A 131 4.06 -1.17 6.96
CA LEU A 131 3.01 -0.80 7.92
C LEU A 131 3.67 0.00 9.06
N ILE A 132 3.50 1.34 9.05
CA ILE A 132 4.30 2.25 9.87
C ILE A 132 3.62 2.75 11.14
N THR A 133 2.44 2.24 11.49
CA THR A 133 1.66 2.75 12.63
C THR A 133 1.09 1.66 13.53
N GLU A 134 1.55 0.43 13.42
CA GLU A 134 0.99 -0.70 14.18
C GLU A 134 1.46 -0.75 15.64
N THR A 135 2.52 -0.03 15.97
CA THR A 135 3.03 0.07 17.34
C THR A 135 3.00 1.52 17.83
N ALA A 136 2.83 1.72 19.13
CA ALA A 136 2.86 3.06 19.73
C ALA A 136 4.20 3.77 19.47
N GLU A 137 5.32 3.04 19.50
CA GLU A 137 6.66 3.54 19.20
C GLU A 137 6.77 4.04 17.76
N ALA A 138 6.25 3.27 16.79
CA ALA A 138 6.29 3.62 15.37
C ALA A 138 5.62 4.96 15.06
N MET A 139 4.62 5.36 15.85
CA MET A 139 3.93 6.65 15.68
C MET A 139 4.87 7.86 15.79
N PHE A 140 5.96 7.75 16.53
CA PHE A 140 6.96 8.80 16.68
C PHE A 140 8.03 8.78 15.58
N HIS A 141 7.96 7.79 14.66
CA HIS A 141 8.92 7.57 13.57
C HIS A 141 8.28 7.61 12.18
N THR A 142 7.01 7.99 12.07
CA THR A 142 6.28 8.01 10.79
C THR A 142 6.91 8.92 9.72
N GLY A 143 7.72 9.90 10.10
CA GLY A 143 8.43 10.82 9.21
C GLY A 143 9.82 10.37 8.74
N ASP A 144 10.36 9.28 9.25
CA ASP A 144 11.79 8.93 9.11
C ASP A 144 12.12 8.11 7.83
N TYR A 145 11.13 7.81 7.00
CA TYR A 145 11.30 6.88 5.87
C TYR A 145 11.90 7.51 4.60
N LYS A 146 12.23 8.82 4.59
CA LYS A 146 12.87 9.45 3.43
C LYS A 146 14.21 8.79 3.10
N GLY A 147 14.32 8.25 1.86
CA GLY A 147 15.51 7.53 1.41
C GLY A 147 15.72 6.18 2.10
N ALA A 148 14.70 5.64 2.79
CA ALA A 148 14.74 4.26 3.26
C ALA A 148 14.86 3.29 2.08
N PRO A 149 15.73 2.25 2.17
CA PRO A 149 15.98 1.36 1.04
C PRO A 149 14.71 0.61 0.63
N ARG A 150 14.52 0.38 -0.68
CA ARG A 150 13.44 -0.44 -1.28
C ARG A 150 12.02 0.03 -1.04
N VAL A 151 11.76 1.01 -0.18
CA VAL A 151 10.41 1.45 0.17
C VAL A 151 9.75 2.13 -1.02
N VAL A 152 8.60 1.61 -1.44
CA VAL A 152 7.80 2.15 -2.55
C VAL A 152 6.43 2.64 -2.08
N ALA A 153 5.97 2.16 -0.92
CA ALA A 153 4.71 2.57 -0.32
C ALA A 153 4.76 2.47 1.21
N LEU A 154 3.95 3.30 1.86
CA LEU A 154 3.65 3.21 3.28
C LEU A 154 2.15 2.98 3.47
N THR A 155 1.80 2.21 4.49
CA THR A 155 0.42 1.97 4.89
C THR A 155 0.30 1.98 6.41
N TRP A 156 -0.92 1.93 6.93
CA TRP A 156 -1.20 2.02 8.35
C TRP A 156 -2.20 0.94 8.80
N GLY A 157 -2.19 0.60 10.07
CA GLY A 157 -3.06 -0.39 10.68
C GLY A 157 -3.73 0.16 11.93
N ALA A 158 -5.06 0.04 12.03
CA ALA A 158 -5.82 0.52 13.17
C ALA A 158 -5.93 -0.54 14.29
N GLU A 159 -5.98 -1.82 13.91
CA GLU A 159 -6.23 -2.91 14.86
C GLU A 159 -5.02 -3.15 15.76
N ASP A 160 -3.85 -3.35 15.18
CA ASP A 160 -2.62 -3.54 15.94
C ASP A 160 -2.22 -2.31 16.75
N LEU A 161 -2.49 -1.10 16.24
CA LEU A 161 -2.27 0.12 17.03
C LEU A 161 -3.19 0.15 18.25
N ALA A 162 -4.45 -0.29 18.11
CA ALA A 162 -5.38 -0.36 19.23
C ALA A 162 -4.88 -1.32 20.32
N ASP A 163 -4.40 -2.49 19.92
CA ASP A 163 -3.78 -3.47 20.82
C ASP A 163 -2.54 -2.88 21.51
N SER A 164 -1.64 -2.28 20.73
CA SER A 164 -0.39 -1.69 21.22
C SER A 164 -0.59 -0.60 22.28
N ILE A 165 -1.68 0.17 22.22
CA ILE A 165 -1.99 1.23 23.20
C ILE A 165 -3.01 0.79 24.25
N GLY A 166 -3.47 -0.47 24.24
CA GLY A 166 -4.46 -1.00 25.18
C GLY A 166 -5.86 -0.40 25.01
N ALA A 167 -6.23 0.02 23.80
CA ALA A 167 -7.54 0.60 23.53
C ALA A 167 -8.62 -0.49 23.38
N SER A 168 -9.81 -0.24 23.93
CA SER A 168 -10.95 -1.15 23.80
C SER A 168 -11.72 -0.99 22.47
N ALA A 169 -11.49 0.07 21.72
CA ALA A 169 -12.11 0.35 20.43
C ALA A 169 -11.30 1.37 19.64
N ASN A 170 -11.22 1.17 18.32
CA ASN A 170 -10.60 2.10 17.37
C ASN A 170 -11.62 3.01 16.66
N CYS A 171 -12.91 2.63 16.67
CA CYS A 171 -13.99 3.39 16.05
C CYS A 171 -14.99 3.93 17.08
N ASN A 172 -15.70 4.96 16.67
CA ASN A 172 -16.89 5.48 17.31
C ASN A 172 -18.12 4.59 16.98
N PRO A 173 -19.25 4.74 17.69
CA PRO A 173 -20.47 3.97 17.39
C PRO A 173 -21.02 4.13 15.96
N ASP A 174 -20.71 5.22 15.28
CA ASP A 174 -21.09 5.48 13.89
C ASP A 174 -20.12 4.88 12.85
N GLY A 175 -19.09 4.14 13.31
CA GLY A 175 -18.09 3.51 12.46
C GLY A 175 -16.93 4.43 12.02
N SER A 176 -16.96 5.72 12.36
CA SER A 176 -15.83 6.62 12.12
C SER A 176 -14.66 6.27 13.05
N TYR A 177 -13.44 6.48 12.60
CA TYR A 177 -12.27 6.30 13.46
C TYR A 177 -12.24 7.34 14.58
N ARG A 178 -11.78 6.91 15.77
CA ARG A 178 -11.47 7.84 16.87
C ARG A 178 -10.21 8.64 16.52
N PHE A 179 -10.07 9.82 17.12
CA PHE A 179 -9.02 10.79 16.81
C PHE A 179 -7.61 10.19 16.73
N THR A 180 -7.24 9.29 17.63
CA THR A 180 -5.91 8.64 17.63
C THR A 180 -5.62 7.92 16.31
N TYR A 181 -6.63 7.25 15.74
CA TYR A 181 -6.49 6.51 14.48
C TYR A 181 -6.58 7.42 13.27
N GLU A 182 -7.40 8.48 13.32
CA GLU A 182 -7.37 9.54 12.30
C GLU A 182 -6.02 10.25 12.25
N LEU A 183 -5.41 10.46 13.42
CA LEU A 183 -4.04 11.00 13.49
C LEU A 183 -3.04 10.02 12.89
N ALA A 184 -3.09 8.73 13.22
CA ALA A 184 -2.22 7.70 12.66
C ALA A 184 -2.34 7.64 11.13
N ARG A 185 -3.56 7.67 10.59
CA ARG A 185 -3.83 7.78 9.15
C ARG A 185 -3.18 9.02 8.54
N SER A 186 -3.38 10.18 9.15
CA SER A 186 -2.82 11.44 8.69
C SER A 186 -1.29 11.45 8.72
N MET A 187 -0.69 10.91 9.78
CA MET A 187 0.75 10.78 9.92
C MET A 187 1.36 9.81 8.89
N CYS A 188 0.65 8.72 8.56
CA CYS A 188 1.07 7.83 7.47
C CYS A 188 1.09 8.56 6.12
N LEU A 189 0.04 9.32 5.80
CA LEU A 189 -0.03 10.09 4.55
C LEU A 189 1.09 11.13 4.46
N LEU A 190 1.32 11.88 5.54
CA LEU A 190 2.39 12.89 5.61
C LEU A 190 3.77 12.25 5.54
N GLY A 191 3.98 11.11 6.21
CA GLY A 191 5.22 10.35 6.15
C GLY A 191 5.53 9.84 4.75
N ALA A 192 4.52 9.28 4.06
CA ALA A 192 4.66 8.83 2.67
C ALA A 192 5.00 9.99 1.73
N ALA A 193 4.33 11.13 1.87
CA ALA A 193 4.60 12.33 1.09
C ALA A 193 6.03 12.86 1.35
N ALA A 194 6.47 12.92 2.61
CA ALA A 194 7.82 13.35 2.99
C ALA A 194 8.90 12.40 2.47
N ALA A 195 8.61 11.10 2.43
CA ALA A 195 9.51 10.09 1.88
C ALA A 195 9.50 10.04 0.34
N GLY A 196 8.50 10.67 -0.32
CA GLY A 196 8.33 10.63 -1.78
C GLY A 196 7.83 9.28 -2.29
N VAL A 197 7.07 8.53 -1.46
CA VAL A 197 6.52 7.20 -1.77
C VAL A 197 4.99 7.21 -1.74
N THR A 198 4.36 6.12 -2.16
CA THR A 198 2.91 6.01 -2.24
C THR A 198 2.29 5.75 -0.85
N ALA A 199 1.21 6.48 -0.52
CA ALA A 199 0.37 6.17 0.64
C ALA A 199 -0.75 5.21 0.24
N ILE A 200 -0.90 4.09 0.97
CA ILE A 200 -1.95 3.09 0.81
C ILE A 200 -2.82 3.09 2.07
N GLU A 201 -4.13 3.24 1.88
CA GLU A 201 -5.12 3.24 2.96
C GLU A 201 -5.27 1.85 3.56
N THR A 202 -5.62 1.76 4.85
CA THR A 202 -5.86 0.52 5.57
C THR A 202 -7.16 -0.18 5.10
N ILE A 203 -7.42 -1.37 5.65
CA ILE A 203 -8.61 -2.17 5.37
C ILE A 203 -9.91 -1.52 5.86
N GLN A 204 -11.04 -1.96 5.29
CA GLN A 204 -12.36 -1.86 5.91
C GLN A 204 -12.80 -3.25 6.35
N GLY A 205 -13.02 -3.44 7.65
CA GLY A 205 -13.36 -4.74 8.25
C GLY A 205 -14.72 -5.28 7.82
N ASP A 206 -15.74 -4.42 7.71
CA ASP A 206 -17.02 -4.83 7.12
C ASP A 206 -16.93 -4.88 5.60
N PHE A 207 -16.59 -6.05 5.08
CA PHE A 207 -16.44 -6.29 3.63
C PHE A 207 -17.78 -6.36 2.88
N ARG A 208 -18.93 -6.38 3.57
CA ARG A 208 -20.26 -6.40 2.96
C ARG A 208 -20.80 -5.00 2.72
N ASP A 209 -20.38 -4.03 3.52
CA ASP A 209 -20.77 -2.63 3.36
C ASP A 209 -19.93 -1.94 2.26
N LEU A 210 -20.32 -2.17 1.01
CA LEU A 210 -19.63 -1.62 -0.16
C LEU A 210 -19.93 -0.13 -0.38
N ASP A 211 -21.04 0.38 0.13
CA ASP A 211 -21.40 1.80 0.00
C ASP A 211 -20.53 2.67 0.90
N THR A 212 -20.35 2.27 2.16
CA THR A 212 -19.41 2.93 3.08
C THR A 212 -17.97 2.80 2.55
N LEU A 213 -17.59 1.63 2.03
CA LEU A 213 -16.27 1.43 1.40
C LEU A 213 -16.03 2.43 0.25
N LYS A 214 -17.01 2.59 -0.65
CA LYS A 214 -16.92 3.52 -1.77
C LYS A 214 -16.73 4.95 -1.27
N THR A 215 -17.58 5.39 -0.37
CA THR A 215 -17.53 6.75 0.21
C THR A 215 -16.16 7.03 0.84
N ARG A 216 -15.67 6.08 1.65
CA ARG A 216 -14.37 6.17 2.29
C ARG A 216 -13.22 6.19 1.28
N ALA A 217 -13.21 5.29 0.30
CA ALA A 217 -12.16 5.21 -0.71
C ALA A 217 -12.08 6.49 -1.55
N GLU A 218 -13.23 7.07 -1.93
CA GLU A 218 -13.29 8.35 -2.64
C GLU A 218 -12.78 9.51 -1.77
N GLN A 219 -13.10 9.52 -0.46
CA GLN A 219 -12.63 10.55 0.46
C GLN A 219 -11.11 10.48 0.62
N VAL A 220 -10.56 9.32 0.97
CA VAL A 220 -9.11 9.18 1.21
C VAL A 220 -8.28 9.39 -0.05
N ARG A 221 -8.83 9.08 -1.24
CA ARG A 221 -8.20 9.47 -2.52
C ARG A 221 -8.08 11.00 -2.63
N ARG A 222 -9.11 11.75 -2.25
CA ARG A 222 -9.07 13.23 -2.23
C ARG A 222 -8.07 13.75 -1.22
N ASP A 223 -7.88 13.05 -0.10
CA ASP A 223 -6.88 13.38 0.92
C ASP A 223 -5.44 13.17 0.42
N GLY A 224 -5.24 12.27 -0.56
CA GLY A 224 -3.93 12.03 -1.17
C GLY A 224 -3.46 10.59 -1.22
N TYR A 225 -4.22 9.66 -0.66
CA TYR A 225 -3.97 8.22 -0.81
C TYR A 225 -4.08 7.78 -2.26
N ARG A 226 -3.37 6.70 -2.63
CA ARG A 226 -3.31 6.20 -4.02
C ARG A 226 -3.84 4.78 -4.18
N GLY A 227 -4.22 4.13 -3.10
CA GLY A 227 -4.78 2.80 -3.06
C GLY A 227 -5.26 2.45 -1.67
N MET A 228 -5.82 1.26 -1.54
CA MET A 228 -6.41 0.76 -0.30
C MET A 228 -6.20 -0.75 -0.17
N LEU A 229 -5.97 -1.21 1.05
CA LEU A 229 -5.95 -2.62 1.40
C LEU A 229 -7.37 -3.20 1.38
N ALA A 230 -7.51 -4.45 0.95
CA ALA A 230 -8.77 -5.19 0.89
C ALA A 230 -8.61 -6.57 1.52
N ILE A 231 -9.66 -7.04 2.20
CA ILE A 231 -9.71 -8.37 2.84
C ILE A 231 -10.67 -9.34 2.14
N HIS A 232 -11.43 -8.85 1.17
CA HIS A 232 -12.39 -9.65 0.42
C HIS A 232 -12.44 -9.25 -1.05
N PRO A 233 -12.55 -10.22 -2.01
CA PRO A 233 -12.60 -9.91 -3.44
C PRO A 233 -13.70 -8.92 -3.85
N ALA A 234 -14.85 -8.93 -3.17
CA ALA A 234 -15.95 -7.99 -3.46
C ALA A 234 -15.58 -6.51 -3.28
N GLN A 235 -14.56 -6.20 -2.47
CA GLN A 235 -14.09 -4.83 -2.24
C GLN A 235 -13.25 -4.29 -3.41
N VAL A 236 -12.63 -5.18 -4.19
CA VAL A 236 -11.59 -4.84 -5.16
C VAL A 236 -12.10 -3.89 -6.25
N ASP A 237 -13.24 -4.20 -6.88
CA ASP A 237 -13.75 -3.40 -7.99
C ASP A 237 -14.21 -2.00 -7.50
N VAL A 238 -14.77 -1.92 -6.30
CA VAL A 238 -15.14 -0.65 -5.66
C VAL A 238 -13.90 0.21 -5.42
N ILE A 239 -12.85 -0.37 -4.86
CA ILE A 239 -11.57 0.31 -4.62
C ILE A 239 -10.95 0.74 -5.96
N ASN A 240 -10.86 -0.15 -6.94
CA ASN A 240 -10.30 0.17 -8.25
C ASN A 240 -11.04 1.33 -8.92
N ALA A 241 -12.37 1.35 -8.85
CA ALA A 241 -13.18 2.43 -9.38
C ALA A 241 -12.91 3.76 -8.64
N ALA A 242 -12.92 3.74 -7.30
CA ALA A 242 -12.71 4.92 -6.48
C ALA A 242 -11.32 5.57 -6.70
N PHE A 243 -10.27 4.77 -6.89
CA PHE A 243 -8.90 5.26 -7.11
C PHE A 243 -8.54 5.49 -8.60
N THR A 244 -9.48 5.32 -9.51
CA THR A 244 -9.28 5.64 -10.93
C THR A 244 -9.83 7.05 -11.21
N PRO A 245 -9.01 8.00 -11.72
CA PRO A 245 -9.51 9.30 -12.12
C PRO A 245 -10.62 9.20 -13.19
N THR A 246 -11.66 9.99 -13.04
CA THR A 246 -12.75 10.08 -14.02
C THR A 246 -12.32 10.89 -15.24
N GLU A 247 -12.96 10.69 -16.40
CA GLU A 247 -12.69 11.50 -17.60
C GLU A 247 -12.94 12.98 -17.35
N ALA A 248 -13.90 13.35 -16.49
CA ALA A 248 -14.15 14.72 -16.10
C ALA A 248 -12.98 15.32 -15.30
N GLU A 249 -12.41 14.58 -14.35
CA GLU A 249 -11.24 15.01 -13.59
C GLU A 249 -10.01 15.14 -14.49
N ILE A 250 -9.82 14.23 -15.43
CA ILE A 250 -8.73 14.27 -16.41
C ILE A 250 -8.88 15.50 -17.33
N ALA A 251 -10.07 15.76 -17.85
CA ALA A 251 -10.35 16.91 -18.67
C ALA A 251 -10.13 18.24 -17.93
N GLU A 252 -10.56 18.31 -16.67
CA GLU A 252 -10.33 19.48 -15.82
C GLU A 252 -8.84 19.71 -15.54
N ALA A 253 -8.10 18.65 -15.23
CA ALA A 253 -6.65 18.72 -15.04
C ALA A 253 -5.93 19.21 -16.30
N GLN A 254 -6.31 18.70 -17.47
CA GLN A 254 -5.75 19.17 -18.75
C GLN A 254 -6.05 20.64 -18.99
N ALA A 255 -7.29 21.09 -18.76
CA ALA A 255 -7.67 22.48 -18.93
C ALA A 255 -6.87 23.42 -18.03
N ILE A 256 -6.57 22.99 -16.79
CA ILE A 256 -5.72 23.78 -15.88
C ILE A 256 -4.28 23.86 -16.40
N VAL A 257 -3.70 22.75 -16.85
CA VAL A 257 -2.33 22.73 -17.41
C VAL A 257 -2.24 23.63 -18.65
N ASP A 258 -3.21 23.51 -19.58
CA ASP A 258 -3.26 24.32 -20.80
C ASP A 258 -3.41 25.81 -20.50
N LEU A 259 -4.21 26.16 -19.47
CA LEU A 259 -4.42 27.53 -19.05
C LEU A 259 -3.12 28.16 -18.53
N PHE A 260 -2.34 27.46 -17.72
CA PHE A 260 -1.04 27.95 -17.25
C PHE A 260 0.00 28.00 -18.38
N ALA A 261 -0.01 27.02 -19.29
CA ALA A 261 0.86 27.01 -20.46
C ALA A 261 0.61 28.21 -21.40
N ALA A 262 -0.66 28.61 -21.58
CA ALA A 262 -1.04 29.77 -22.36
C ALA A 262 -0.70 31.11 -21.70
N ASN A 263 -0.37 31.12 -20.40
CA ASN A 263 -0.06 32.33 -19.63
C ASN A 263 1.29 32.18 -18.89
N PRO A 264 2.42 32.12 -19.62
CA PRO A 264 3.70 31.89 -19.00
C PRO A 264 4.08 33.05 -18.07
N GLY A 265 4.64 32.73 -16.88
CA GLY A 265 5.13 33.72 -15.92
C GLY A 265 4.09 34.21 -14.91
N VAL A 266 2.80 33.89 -15.05
CA VAL A 266 1.80 34.27 -14.03
C VAL A 266 1.83 33.29 -12.83
N GLY A 267 1.77 33.88 -11.62
CA GLY A 267 1.70 33.13 -10.37
C GLY A 267 0.29 32.66 -10.04
N THR A 268 -0.72 33.45 -10.46
CA THR A 268 -2.15 33.20 -10.21
C THR A 268 -2.97 33.50 -11.46
N ILE A 269 -4.08 32.78 -11.68
CA ILE A 269 -4.93 32.92 -12.85
C ILE A 269 -6.40 32.76 -12.47
N GLY A 270 -7.30 33.57 -13.04
CA GLY A 270 -8.74 33.41 -12.87
C GLY A 270 -9.27 32.20 -13.66
N TYR A 271 -10.10 31.36 -13.03
CA TYR A 271 -10.70 30.20 -13.68
C TYR A 271 -12.05 29.85 -13.04
N LYS A 272 -13.12 29.77 -13.85
CA LYS A 272 -14.49 29.42 -13.41
C LYS A 272 -14.97 30.18 -12.16
N GLY A 273 -14.67 31.48 -12.09
CA GLY A 273 -15.06 32.35 -10.96
C GLY A 273 -14.19 32.22 -9.71
N GLY A 274 -13.14 31.41 -9.75
CA GLY A 274 -12.14 31.25 -8.69
C GLY A 274 -10.74 31.68 -9.14
N MET A 275 -9.77 31.56 -8.23
CA MET A 275 -8.35 31.80 -8.49
C MET A 275 -7.59 30.48 -8.40
N LEU A 276 -6.77 30.20 -9.40
CA LEU A 276 -5.80 29.10 -9.39
C LEU A 276 -4.38 29.64 -9.20
N ASP A 277 -3.57 28.93 -8.45
CA ASP A 277 -2.15 29.20 -8.23
C ASP A 277 -1.29 27.95 -8.56
N ARG A 278 0.02 28.04 -8.33
CA ARG A 278 0.97 26.95 -8.62
C ARG A 278 0.60 25.59 -7.99
N PRO A 279 0.11 25.48 -6.76
CA PRO A 279 -0.40 24.25 -6.18
C PRO A 279 -1.49 23.56 -7.00
N TYR A 280 -2.40 24.33 -7.63
CA TYR A 280 -3.43 23.75 -8.51
C TYR A 280 -2.82 23.15 -9.79
N LEU A 281 -1.85 23.85 -10.40
CA LEU A 281 -1.11 23.33 -11.55
C LEU A 281 -0.39 22.03 -11.17
N SER A 282 0.35 22.01 -10.08
CA SER A 282 1.08 20.83 -9.63
C SER A 282 0.16 19.63 -9.39
N ARG A 283 -1.03 19.85 -8.80
CA ARG A 283 -2.05 18.79 -8.62
C ARG A 283 -2.57 18.25 -9.97
N ALA A 284 -2.85 19.15 -10.92
CA ALA A 284 -3.32 18.77 -12.25
C ALA A 284 -2.26 17.95 -13.00
N GLU A 285 -1.01 18.39 -13.02
CA GLU A 285 0.10 17.63 -13.61
C GLU A 285 0.28 16.26 -12.95
N HIS A 286 0.12 16.20 -11.63
CA HIS A 286 0.22 14.94 -10.89
C HIS A 286 -0.87 13.95 -11.30
N LEU A 287 -2.12 14.40 -11.45
CA LEU A 287 -3.22 13.58 -11.92
C LEU A 287 -2.98 13.07 -13.35
N LEU A 288 -2.52 13.95 -14.25
CA LEU A 288 -2.22 13.57 -15.65
C LEU A 288 -1.08 12.53 -15.73
N ARG A 289 -0.04 12.68 -14.91
CA ARG A 289 1.02 11.65 -14.81
C ARG A 289 0.49 10.29 -14.38
N GLN A 290 -0.49 10.22 -13.47
CA GLN A 290 -1.09 8.96 -13.05
C GLN A 290 -1.80 8.21 -14.18
N VAL A 291 -2.33 8.93 -15.15
CA VAL A 291 -3.03 8.36 -16.31
C VAL A 291 -2.15 8.30 -17.58
N GLY A 292 -0.87 8.61 -17.46
CA GLY A 292 0.08 8.55 -18.57
C GLY A 292 -0.14 9.62 -19.65
N ARG A 293 -0.72 10.78 -19.27
CA ARG A 293 -0.99 11.92 -20.16
C ARG A 293 -0.09 13.15 -19.90
N ALA A 294 1.00 13.01 -19.12
CA ALA A 294 1.96 14.09 -18.85
C ALA A 294 3.28 13.86 -19.56
#